data_28dcf4d6ce2afe96e5044ad397dbc129
#
_entry.id   28dcf4d6ce2afe96e5044ad397dbc129
#
_cell.length_a   1.000
_cell.length_b   1.000
_cell.length_c   1.000
_cell.angle_alpha   90.00
_cell.angle_beta   90.00
_cell.angle_gamma   90.00
#
_symmetry.space_group_name_H-M   'P 1'
#
loop_
_entity.id
_entity.type
_entity.pdbx_description
1 polymer ?
#
loop_
_entity_poly.entity_id
_entity_poly.type
_entity_poly.pdbx_seq_one_letter_code
_entity_poly.pdbx_strand_id
1 'polypeptide(L)'
;MIKKYKTKPCEIEAIKWDGNNFKEIIEFTNGKSRMELMFSGNYELVIETLEGGMIAANDDFIIKGLRGEFYPCKPDVFHKKYEEVESY
;
A
#
# COMPACT_ATOMS: atom_id res chain seq x y z
N MET A 1 -30.28 -13.97 -13.31
CA MET A 1 -29.28 -14.83 -13.98
C MET A 1 -27.87 -14.50 -13.45
N ILE A 2 -27.15 -15.50 -13.03
CA ILE A 2 -25.78 -15.33 -12.54
C ILE A 2 -24.83 -15.28 -13.73
N LYS A 3 -23.97 -14.26 -13.78
CA LYS A 3 -22.95 -14.13 -14.82
C LYS A 3 -21.58 -14.05 -14.15
N LYS A 4 -20.56 -14.53 -14.83
CA LYS A 4 -19.17 -14.41 -14.38
C LYS A 4 -18.54 -13.16 -14.95
N TYR A 5 -17.76 -12.45 -14.12
CA TYR A 5 -17.05 -11.26 -14.53
C TYR A 5 -15.57 -11.44 -14.29
N LYS A 6 -14.78 -10.85 -15.15
CA LYS A 6 -13.33 -10.89 -15.07
C LYS A 6 -12.81 -9.48 -14.80
N THR A 7 -11.88 -9.36 -13.86
CA THR A 7 -11.24 -8.08 -13.58
C THR A 7 -10.41 -7.67 -14.79
N LYS A 8 -10.58 -6.42 -15.23
CA LYS A 8 -9.76 -5.88 -16.31
C LYS A 8 -8.34 -5.67 -15.79
N PRO A 9 -7.32 -6.02 -16.55
CA PRO A 9 -5.95 -5.72 -16.16
C PRO A 9 -5.76 -4.20 -16.14
N CYS A 10 -5.16 -3.70 -15.08
CA CYS A 10 -4.82 -2.28 -14.95
C CYS A 10 -3.50 -2.14 -14.22
N GLU A 11 -2.78 -1.08 -14.53
CA GLU A 11 -1.54 -0.77 -13.85
C GLU A 11 -1.84 0.02 -12.59
N ILE A 12 -1.07 -0.29 -11.54
CA ILE A 12 -1.09 0.47 -10.29
C ILE A 12 0.34 0.89 -9.95
N GLU A 13 0.46 1.86 -9.08
CA GLU A 13 1.75 2.23 -8.53
C GLU A 13 1.85 1.70 -7.11
N ALA A 14 3.03 1.26 -6.71
CA ALA A 14 3.26 0.74 -5.39
C ALA A 14 4.69 0.99 -4.95
N ILE A 15 4.89 1.11 -3.64
CA ILE A 15 6.20 1.26 -3.04
C ILE A 15 6.30 0.32 -1.85
N LYS A 16 7.46 -0.31 -1.67
CA LYS A 16 7.69 -1.21 -0.54
C LYS A 16 8.11 -0.39 0.68
N TRP A 17 7.49 -0.69 1.83
CA TRP A 17 7.90 -0.14 3.12
C TRP A 17 8.99 -1.02 3.71
N ASP A 18 10.23 -0.52 3.77
CA ASP A 18 11.37 -1.29 4.28
C ASP A 18 11.72 -1.00 5.75
N GLY A 19 10.94 -0.14 6.38
CA GLY A 19 11.20 0.26 7.76
C GLY A 19 12.04 1.52 7.89
N ASN A 20 12.68 1.97 6.82
CA ASN A 20 13.61 3.11 6.84
C ASN A 20 13.29 4.18 5.79
N ASN A 21 12.35 3.93 4.90
CA ASN A 21 12.06 4.83 3.79
C ASN A 21 10.79 5.66 3.99
N PHE A 22 10.55 6.14 5.21
CA PHE A 22 9.34 6.92 5.51
C PHE A 22 9.22 8.18 4.64
N LYS A 23 10.32 8.85 4.35
CA LYS A 23 10.28 10.03 3.50
C LYS A 23 9.70 9.72 2.12
N GLU A 24 10.10 8.60 1.54
CA GLU A 24 9.54 8.16 0.25
C GLU A 24 8.07 7.80 0.38
N ILE A 25 7.68 7.17 1.48
CA ILE A 25 6.29 6.79 1.72
C ILE A 25 5.40 8.04 1.84
N ILE A 26 5.83 9.04 2.60
CA ILE A 26 5.02 10.25 2.78
C ILE A 26 4.86 11.03 1.47
N GLU A 27 5.90 11.05 0.65
CA GLU A 27 5.84 11.66 -0.67
C GLU A 27 4.89 10.88 -1.60
N PHE A 28 5.03 9.57 -1.61
CA PHE A 28 4.18 8.70 -2.43
C PHE A 28 2.70 8.83 -2.06
N THR A 29 2.40 8.92 -0.76
CA THR A 29 1.01 9.00 -0.27
C THR A 29 0.46 10.41 -0.21
N ASN A 30 1.20 11.40 -0.66
CA ASN A 30 0.78 12.82 -0.60
C ASN A 30 0.42 13.24 0.83
N GLY A 31 1.19 12.78 1.82
CA GLY A 31 0.97 13.13 3.21
C GLY A 31 -0.08 12.30 3.93
N LYS A 32 -0.62 11.26 3.30
CA LYS A 32 -1.62 10.38 3.90
C LYS A 32 -1.01 9.19 4.64
N SER A 33 0.13 9.42 5.24
CA SER A 33 0.84 8.42 6.05
C SER A 33 1.51 9.10 7.22
N ARG A 34 1.72 8.36 8.31
CA ARG A 34 2.39 8.86 9.50
C ARG A 34 3.04 7.72 10.26
N MET A 35 4.04 8.06 11.06
CA MET A 35 4.58 7.14 12.07
C MET A 35 3.85 7.40 13.37
N GLU A 36 3.30 6.36 13.99
CA GLU A 36 2.52 6.47 15.20
C GLU A 36 3.13 5.63 16.31
N LEU A 37 3.23 6.21 17.50
CA LEU A 37 3.73 5.51 18.67
C LEU A 37 2.62 4.62 19.24
N MET A 38 2.92 3.33 19.35
CA MET A 38 1.98 2.32 19.85
C MET A 38 2.21 2.04 21.34
N PHE A 39 1.27 1.34 21.95
CA PHE A 39 1.37 0.95 23.36
C PHE A 39 2.61 0.09 23.66
N SER A 40 3.11 -0.62 22.67
CA SER A 40 4.35 -1.41 22.76
C SER A 40 5.60 -0.56 22.96
N GLY A 41 5.50 0.76 22.72
CA GLY A 41 6.65 1.66 22.72
C GLY A 41 7.33 1.78 21.36
N ASN A 42 6.88 1.02 20.38
CA ASN A 42 7.42 1.09 19.01
C ASN A 42 6.58 2.00 18.13
N TYR A 43 7.24 2.58 17.12
CA TYR A 43 6.55 3.34 16.09
C TYR A 43 6.14 2.40 14.96
N GLU A 44 4.92 2.59 14.46
CA GLU A 44 4.40 1.84 13.33
C GLU A 44 3.98 2.80 12.22
N LEU A 45 4.10 2.37 10.98
CA LEU A 45 3.63 3.13 9.84
C LEU A 45 2.11 2.96 9.73
N VAL A 46 1.39 4.08 9.68
CA VAL A 46 -0.07 4.10 9.50
C VAL A 46 -0.38 4.78 8.17
N ILE A 47 -1.18 4.13 7.36
CA ILE A 47 -1.65 4.65 6.07
C ILE A 47 -3.11 5.05 6.23
N GLU A 48 -3.46 6.27 5.84
CA GLU A 48 -4.86 6.70 5.79
C GLU A 48 -5.51 6.10 4.55
N THR A 49 -6.42 5.16 4.78
CA THR A 49 -7.17 4.49 3.71
C THR A 49 -8.60 5.02 3.66
N LEU A 50 -9.37 4.58 2.67
CA LEU A 50 -10.78 4.93 2.58
C LEU A 50 -11.59 4.40 3.78
N GLU A 51 -11.06 3.41 4.48
CA GLU A 51 -11.69 2.80 5.65
C GLU A 51 -11.05 3.23 6.98
N GLY A 52 -10.24 4.29 6.96
CA GLY A 52 -9.52 4.78 8.14
C GLY A 52 -8.06 4.39 8.14
N GLY A 53 -7.38 4.58 9.27
CA GLY A 53 -5.96 4.28 9.39
C GLY A 53 -5.68 2.79 9.45
N MET A 54 -4.73 2.31 8.66
CA MET A 54 -4.28 0.92 8.66
C MET A 54 -2.78 0.85 8.90
N ILE A 55 -2.35 -0.09 9.74
CA ILE A 55 -0.93 -0.29 10.03
C ILE A 55 -0.29 -1.08 8.90
N ALA A 56 0.86 -0.60 8.43
CA ALA A 56 1.69 -1.32 7.46
C ALA A 56 2.89 -1.91 8.20
N ALA A 57 3.10 -3.20 8.07
CA ALA A 57 4.28 -3.87 8.62
C ALA A 57 5.46 -3.72 7.68
N ASN A 58 6.67 -3.95 8.18
CA ASN A 58 7.86 -3.96 7.35
C ASN A 58 7.68 -4.95 6.19
N ASP A 59 8.13 -4.57 5.02
CA ASP A 59 8.03 -5.30 3.76
C ASP A 59 6.64 -5.27 3.11
N ASP A 60 5.64 -4.68 3.75
CA ASP A 60 4.36 -4.46 3.10
C ASP A 60 4.51 -3.48 1.95
N PHE A 61 3.71 -3.67 0.91
CA PHE A 61 3.63 -2.72 -0.20
C PHE A 61 2.53 -1.71 0.08
N ILE A 62 2.81 -0.45 -0.22
CA ILE A 62 1.81 0.61 -0.16
C ILE A 62 1.36 0.84 -1.59
N ILE A 63 0.07 0.64 -1.85
CA ILE A 63 -0.50 0.69 -3.19
C ILE A 63 -1.29 1.98 -3.35
N LYS A 64 -1.15 2.60 -4.52
CA LYS A 64 -2.03 3.67 -4.97
C LYS A 64 -3.07 3.04 -5.88
N GLY A 65 -4.32 3.04 -5.42
CA GLY A 65 -5.42 2.44 -6.15
C GLY A 65 -5.93 3.30 -7.29
N LEU A 66 -6.92 2.78 -8.00
CA LEU A 66 -7.49 3.42 -9.19
C LEU A 66 -8.16 4.76 -8.89
N ARG A 67 -8.61 4.96 -7.67
CA ARG A 67 -9.27 6.20 -7.24
C ARG A 67 -8.30 7.19 -6.60
N GLY A 68 -7.01 6.88 -6.61
CA GLY A 68 -6.00 7.67 -5.92
C GLY A 68 -5.95 7.40 -4.42
N GLU A 69 -6.66 6.39 -3.92
CA GLU A 69 -6.59 5.95 -2.53
C GLU A 69 -5.32 5.15 -2.28
N PHE A 70 -4.89 5.12 -1.01
CA PHE A 70 -3.71 4.36 -0.61
C PHE A 70 -4.10 3.28 0.38
N TYR A 71 -3.41 2.14 0.32
CA TYR A 71 -3.63 1.05 1.27
C TYR A 71 -2.42 0.10 1.31
N PRO A 72 -2.17 -0.53 2.47
CA PRO A 72 -1.08 -1.50 2.60
C PRO A 72 -1.51 -2.88 2.09
N CYS A 73 -0.56 -3.63 1.57
CA CYS A 73 -0.78 -4.97 1.06
C CYS A 73 0.38 -5.87 1.47
N LYS A 74 0.08 -7.05 1.98
CA LYS A 74 1.11 -8.01 2.38
C LYS A 74 1.91 -8.49 1.17
N PRO A 75 3.23 -8.74 1.34
CA PRO A 75 4.09 -9.10 0.21
C PRO A 75 3.62 -10.34 -0.56
N ASP A 76 3.20 -11.37 0.13
CA ASP A 76 2.74 -12.60 -0.51
C ASP A 76 1.47 -12.39 -1.34
N VAL A 77 0.54 -11.60 -0.82
CA VAL A 77 -0.68 -11.23 -1.54
C VAL A 77 -0.35 -10.36 -2.74
N PHE A 78 0.56 -9.40 -2.53
CA PHE A 78 0.99 -8.47 -3.60
C PHE A 78 1.59 -9.24 -4.78
N HIS A 79 2.51 -10.15 -4.51
CA HIS A 79 3.19 -10.91 -5.57
C HIS A 79 2.29 -11.90 -6.30
N LYS A 80 1.20 -12.33 -5.69
CA LYS A 80 0.19 -13.16 -6.37
C LYS A 80 -0.69 -12.35 -7.30
N LYS A 81 -0.88 -11.07 -6.99
CA LYS A 81 -1.85 -10.22 -7.67
C LYS A 81 -1.24 -9.34 -8.74
N TYR A 82 0.02 -8.94 -8.57
CA TYR A 82 0.67 -7.94 -9.43
C TYR A 82 2.02 -8.44 -9.94
N GLU A 83 2.35 -8.02 -11.17
CA GLU A 83 3.67 -8.20 -11.76
C GLU A 83 4.27 -6.83 -12.01
N GLU A 84 5.59 -6.72 -11.82
CA GLU A 84 6.30 -5.49 -12.13
C GLU A 84 6.31 -5.26 -13.64
N VAL A 85 5.94 -4.04 -14.04
CA VAL A 85 5.96 -3.62 -15.43
C VAL A 85 7.27 -2.91 -15.69
N GLU A 86 8.05 -3.40 -16.66
CA GLU A 86 9.29 -2.75 -17.05
C GLU A 86 9.01 -1.42 -17.76
N SER A 87 9.71 -0.37 -17.33
CA SER A 87 9.66 0.93 -17.99
C SER A 87 10.76 1.01 -19.04
N TYR A 88 10.41 1.41 -20.22
CA TYR A 88 11.34 1.65 -21.30
C TYR A 88 11.50 3.15 -21.56
#